data_5acc2c83c029730738873b3a3f11485c
#
_entry.id   5acc2c83c029730738873b3a3f11485c
#
_cell.length_a   1.000
_cell.length_b   1.000
_cell.length_c   1.000
_cell.angle_alpha   90.00
_cell.angle_beta   90.00
_cell.angle_gamma   90.00
#
_symmetry.space_group_name_H-M   'P 1'
#
loop_
_entity.id
_entity.type
_entity.pdbx_description
1 polymer ?
#
loop_
_entity_poly.entity_id
_entity_poly.type
_entity_poly.pdbx_seq_one_letter_code
_entity_poly.pdbx_strand_id
1 'polypeptide(L)'
;MQDTPHGPVHGITASSTDGTPTDVELSSGPDGVVRVASIAPVSARNTGDHAARSGDRWLDLRGFVLTAAAAEPHAHLDKAFSWTELNPPLGDLGAAITAWRAGSVRLDEESFRRRATRAITALLRNGITSVRTHVDVPPGADPIRATRALADVRDAMRGLVTVQIVALANPLTPTEVIVEALDAGADLVGGAPHIADDPRAEVTRLVDVAESRGVGIDLHTDEFLDGDHHSIEYFADRVADWPADRLRTAGHCCRLDTMPLDELEQVAAALARASVSVIALPITNLYLQGRDGTSKGRRGITAIDVLRDHGVLVAAGADNIRDPFNPVGRADPLETASLLITAGHQSPYTAMSLVTDDARTALGLPAAGPVVGARADFLAVRGADVLDTIATAPADRVVLVNGSIVARTESTTWTATPAESRAGTTAHATATPAPYALETT
;
A
#
# COMPACT_ATOMS: atom_id res chain seq x y z
N MET A 1 3.74 -23.26 -20.80
CA MET A 1 3.23 -23.08 -19.44
C MET A 1 4.01 -24.08 -18.59
N GLN A 2 5.01 -23.60 -17.84
CA GLN A 2 5.65 -24.44 -16.83
C GLN A 2 4.64 -24.59 -15.69
N ASP A 3 4.43 -25.83 -15.25
CA ASP A 3 3.55 -26.13 -14.12
C ASP A 3 3.95 -25.31 -12.91
N THR A 4 3.06 -24.42 -12.46
CA THR A 4 3.24 -23.69 -11.20
C THR A 4 3.21 -24.77 -10.11
N PRO A 5 4.24 -24.87 -9.24
CA PRO A 5 4.26 -25.90 -8.22
C PRO A 5 3.05 -25.71 -7.28
N HIS A 6 2.15 -26.69 -7.23
CA HIS A 6 1.04 -26.70 -6.30
C HIS A 6 1.54 -27.03 -4.89
N GLY A 7 1.78 -26.00 -4.07
CA GLY A 7 2.18 -26.09 -2.68
C GLY A 7 3.49 -25.36 -2.37
N PRO A 8 3.88 -25.29 -1.07
CA PRO A 8 5.04 -24.51 -0.64
C PRO A 8 6.35 -25.08 -1.19
N VAL A 9 7.28 -24.17 -1.55
CA VAL A 9 8.66 -24.53 -1.90
C VAL A 9 9.47 -24.83 -0.63
N HIS A 10 10.55 -25.62 -0.77
CA HIS A 10 11.46 -25.95 0.34
C HIS A 10 12.63 -24.97 0.44
N GLY A 11 12.89 -24.19 -0.61
CA GLY A 11 13.93 -23.18 -0.58
C GLY A 11 13.93 -22.29 -1.83
N ILE A 12 14.67 -21.21 -1.73
CA ILE A 12 14.78 -20.17 -2.76
C ILE A 12 16.25 -19.75 -2.87
N THR A 13 16.79 -19.68 -4.09
CA THR A 13 18.04 -18.98 -4.39
C THR A 13 17.71 -17.65 -5.03
N ALA A 14 18.12 -16.54 -4.40
CA ALA A 14 17.87 -15.17 -4.88
C ALA A 14 19.00 -14.24 -4.38
N SER A 15 18.93 -12.96 -4.70
CA SER A 15 19.79 -11.94 -4.09
C SER A 15 19.10 -11.30 -2.87
N SER A 16 19.86 -10.99 -1.83
CA SER A 16 19.43 -10.10 -0.75
C SER A 16 19.32 -8.64 -1.25
N THR A 17 18.86 -7.74 -0.41
CA THR A 17 18.64 -6.33 -0.79
C THR A 17 19.92 -5.59 -1.19
N ASP A 18 21.08 -6.04 -0.75
CA ASP A 18 22.40 -5.53 -1.15
C ASP A 18 23.00 -6.22 -2.40
N GLY A 19 22.25 -7.13 -3.03
CA GLY A 19 22.67 -7.87 -4.21
C GLY A 19 23.46 -9.15 -3.91
N THR A 20 23.70 -9.50 -2.64
CA THR A 20 24.45 -10.72 -2.29
C THR A 20 23.63 -11.98 -2.61
N PRO A 21 24.14 -12.92 -3.44
CA PRO A 21 23.46 -14.18 -3.72
C PRO A 21 23.26 -15.02 -2.46
N THR A 22 22.05 -15.45 -2.20
CA THR A 22 21.64 -16.08 -0.94
C THR A 22 20.69 -17.24 -1.18
N ASP A 23 20.90 -18.34 -0.45
CA ASP A 23 19.98 -19.48 -0.33
C ASP A 23 19.12 -19.29 0.93
N VAL A 24 17.80 -19.40 0.78
CA VAL A 24 16.81 -19.32 1.86
C VAL A 24 16.11 -20.67 1.96
N GLU A 25 16.28 -21.38 3.06
CA GLU A 25 15.58 -22.65 3.32
C GLU A 25 14.28 -22.40 4.09
N LEU A 26 13.25 -23.15 3.74
CA LEU A 26 11.90 -23.02 4.30
C LEU A 26 11.48 -24.31 5.01
N SER A 27 10.75 -24.17 6.11
CA SER A 27 10.17 -25.28 6.86
C SER A 27 8.71 -24.99 7.26
N SER A 28 7.89 -26.02 7.22
CA SER A 28 6.49 -25.93 7.72
C SER A 28 6.48 -26.20 9.21
N GLY A 29 5.86 -25.32 9.97
CA GLY A 29 5.57 -25.52 11.39
C GLY A 29 4.36 -26.43 11.61
N PRO A 30 4.13 -26.88 12.87
CA PRO A 30 2.97 -27.70 13.23
C PRO A 30 1.63 -26.94 13.10
N ASP A 31 1.67 -25.60 13.05
CA ASP A 31 0.56 -24.71 12.80
C ASP A 31 0.22 -24.52 11.30
N GLY A 32 0.93 -25.24 10.41
CA GLY A 32 0.76 -25.13 8.97
C GLY A 32 1.39 -23.86 8.36
N VAL A 33 2.08 -23.07 9.18
CA VAL A 33 2.77 -21.86 8.71
C VAL A 33 4.17 -22.20 8.24
N VAL A 34 4.50 -21.81 7.00
CA VAL A 34 5.83 -21.94 6.45
C VAL A 34 6.69 -20.76 6.89
N ARG A 35 7.88 -21.06 7.42
CA ARG A 35 8.82 -20.06 7.93
C ARG A 35 10.20 -20.25 7.33
N VAL A 36 11.00 -19.19 7.36
CA VAL A 36 12.42 -19.26 7.02
C VAL A 36 13.16 -20.06 8.09
N ALA A 37 13.74 -21.17 7.69
CA ALA A 37 14.51 -22.05 8.58
C ALA A 37 15.98 -21.61 8.67
N SER A 38 16.60 -21.26 7.53
CA SER A 38 17.97 -20.79 7.47
C SER A 38 18.19 -19.86 6.27
N ILE A 39 19.25 -19.03 6.36
CA ILE A 39 19.72 -18.16 5.29
C ILE A 39 21.23 -18.30 5.23
N ALA A 40 21.77 -18.54 4.03
CA ALA A 40 23.20 -18.68 3.82
C ALA A 40 23.65 -18.06 2.49
N PRO A 41 24.86 -17.46 2.39
CA PRO A 41 25.41 -17.05 1.12
C PRO A 41 25.55 -18.23 0.18
N VAL A 42 25.26 -18.05 -1.11
CA VAL A 42 25.50 -19.07 -2.13
C VAL A 42 27.01 -19.30 -2.25
N SER A 43 27.49 -20.50 -1.89
CA SER A 43 28.89 -20.83 -2.03
C SER A 43 29.19 -21.31 -3.45
N ALA A 44 30.42 -21.01 -3.96
CA ALA A 44 30.87 -21.48 -5.27
C ALA A 44 30.91 -23.02 -5.38
N ARG A 45 30.90 -23.75 -4.25
CA ARG A 45 30.80 -25.21 -4.19
C ARG A 45 29.39 -25.76 -4.43
N ASN A 46 28.36 -24.96 -4.24
CA ASN A 46 26.95 -25.38 -4.37
C ASN A 46 26.37 -25.17 -5.76
N THR A 47 27.07 -24.51 -6.68
CA THR A 47 26.56 -24.25 -8.04
C THR A 47 26.34 -25.52 -8.88
N GLY A 48 26.97 -26.67 -8.51
CA GLY A 48 26.72 -27.98 -9.14
C GLY A 48 25.62 -28.83 -8.50
N ASP A 49 25.28 -28.55 -7.23
CA ASP A 49 24.31 -29.34 -6.46
C ASP A 49 22.85 -28.91 -6.69
N HIS A 50 22.62 -27.73 -7.29
CA HIS A 50 21.26 -27.26 -7.59
C HIS A 50 20.54 -28.15 -8.62
N ALA A 51 21.28 -28.84 -9.51
CA ALA A 51 20.69 -29.82 -10.42
C ALA A 51 20.24 -31.11 -9.69
N ALA A 52 20.87 -31.45 -8.57
CA ALA A 52 20.50 -32.60 -7.73
C ALA A 52 19.34 -32.26 -6.78
N ARG A 53 19.18 -30.99 -6.41
CA ARG A 53 18.04 -30.47 -5.59
C ARG A 53 16.77 -30.23 -6.42
N SER A 54 16.82 -30.32 -7.76
CA SER A 54 15.69 -30.10 -8.67
C SER A 54 14.52 -31.11 -8.52
N GLY A 55 14.71 -32.17 -7.71
CA GLY A 55 13.61 -33.06 -7.31
C GLY A 55 12.75 -32.51 -6.14
N ASP A 56 13.31 -31.63 -5.32
CA ASP A 56 12.65 -30.99 -4.18
C ASP A 56 12.35 -29.54 -4.58
N ARG A 57 11.15 -29.15 -4.75
CA ARG A 57 10.55 -27.81 -4.93
C ARG A 57 11.45 -26.62 -4.54
N TRP A 58 12.66 -26.56 -5.09
CA TRP A 58 13.59 -25.44 -4.92
C TRP A 58 13.37 -24.41 -6.03
N LEU A 59 13.20 -23.15 -5.65
CA LEU A 59 12.91 -22.07 -6.59
C LEU A 59 14.20 -21.29 -6.91
N ASP A 60 14.66 -21.37 -8.15
CA ASP A 60 15.79 -20.59 -8.63
C ASP A 60 15.31 -19.22 -9.12
N LEU A 61 15.62 -18.18 -8.35
CA LEU A 61 15.34 -16.76 -8.63
C LEU A 61 16.61 -15.95 -8.73
N ARG A 62 17.69 -16.52 -9.27
CA ARG A 62 18.92 -15.75 -9.55
C ARG A 62 18.61 -14.58 -10.48
N GLY A 63 19.14 -13.39 -10.16
CA GLY A 63 18.81 -12.13 -10.83
C GLY A 63 17.53 -11.47 -10.34
N PHE A 64 16.95 -11.98 -9.23
CA PHE A 64 15.88 -11.34 -8.49
C PHE A 64 16.36 -10.97 -7.08
N VAL A 65 15.93 -9.84 -6.60
CA VAL A 65 16.10 -9.41 -5.21
C VAL A 65 14.90 -9.88 -4.41
N LEU A 66 15.15 -10.57 -3.28
CA LEU A 66 14.14 -11.12 -2.39
C LEU A 66 13.91 -10.19 -1.19
N THR A 67 12.66 -9.77 -0.98
CA THR A 67 12.23 -8.96 0.17
C THR A 67 11.06 -9.62 0.89
N ALA A 68 10.65 -9.07 2.02
CA ALA A 68 9.33 -9.35 2.55
C ALA A 68 8.26 -8.99 1.50
N ALA A 69 7.18 -9.75 1.46
CA ALA A 69 6.02 -9.36 0.68
C ALA A 69 5.52 -7.99 1.16
N ALA A 70 5.25 -7.10 0.21
CA ALA A 70 4.80 -5.74 0.52
C ALA A 70 3.41 -5.72 1.16
N ALA A 71 3.12 -4.65 1.87
CA ALA A 71 1.81 -4.37 2.42
C ALA A 71 1.34 -2.97 2.01
N GLU A 72 0.03 -2.83 1.81
CA GLU A 72 -0.63 -1.54 1.59
C GLU A 72 -1.38 -1.16 2.87
N PRO A 73 -0.78 -0.30 3.71
CA PRO A 73 -1.35 -0.01 5.02
C PRO A 73 -2.52 0.96 4.97
N HIS A 74 -2.81 1.57 3.80
CA HIS A 74 -3.88 2.55 3.65
C HIS A 74 -4.33 2.61 2.19
N ALA A 75 -5.48 2.02 1.89
CA ALA A 75 -6.08 2.02 0.55
C ALA A 75 -7.57 2.36 0.61
N HIS A 76 -8.16 2.64 -0.57
CA HIS A 76 -9.59 2.86 -0.77
C HIS A 76 -10.12 1.94 -1.88
N LEU A 77 -10.30 0.66 -1.57
CA LEU A 77 -10.73 -0.34 -2.56
C LEU A 77 -12.19 -0.14 -3.01
N ASP A 78 -13.01 0.51 -2.20
CA ASP A 78 -14.36 0.95 -2.55
C ASP A 78 -14.36 2.00 -3.67
N LYS A 79 -13.32 2.86 -3.73
CA LYS A 79 -13.16 3.93 -4.71
C LYS A 79 -12.37 3.49 -5.95
N ALA A 80 -11.52 2.47 -5.80
CA ALA A 80 -10.55 2.06 -6.81
C ALA A 80 -11.15 1.88 -8.20
N PHE A 81 -10.43 2.34 -9.24
CA PHE A 81 -10.82 2.28 -10.65
C PHE A 81 -12.14 2.99 -11.01
N SER A 82 -12.62 3.90 -10.18
CA SER A 82 -13.86 4.66 -10.47
C SER A 82 -13.64 5.90 -11.34
N TRP A 83 -12.39 6.32 -11.61
CA TRP A 83 -12.10 7.53 -12.38
C TRP A 83 -12.86 7.62 -13.69
N THR A 84 -12.79 6.59 -14.53
CA THR A 84 -13.44 6.59 -15.86
C THR A 84 -14.97 6.59 -15.75
N GLU A 85 -15.53 5.93 -14.74
CA GLU A 85 -16.98 5.83 -14.53
C GLU A 85 -17.56 7.15 -14.01
N LEU A 86 -16.83 7.81 -13.10
CA LEU A 86 -17.28 9.05 -12.47
C LEU A 86 -16.91 10.30 -13.28
N ASN A 87 -15.86 10.21 -14.08
CA ASN A 87 -15.31 11.32 -14.88
C ASN A 87 -15.19 12.62 -14.07
N PRO A 88 -14.49 12.61 -12.92
CA PRO A 88 -14.37 13.78 -12.05
C PRO A 88 -13.48 14.84 -12.68
N PRO A 89 -13.66 16.12 -12.31
CA PRO A 89 -12.66 17.14 -12.67
C PRO A 89 -11.34 16.87 -11.94
N LEU A 90 -10.23 17.28 -12.52
CA LEU A 90 -8.96 17.39 -11.80
C LEU A 90 -9.10 18.47 -10.72
N GLY A 91 -8.73 18.16 -9.49
CA GLY A 91 -8.93 19.09 -8.39
C GLY A 91 -8.12 18.75 -7.14
N ASP A 92 -8.38 19.53 -6.10
CA ASP A 92 -7.89 19.32 -4.75
C ASP A 92 -8.74 18.28 -3.99
N LEU A 93 -8.43 18.11 -2.70
CA LEU A 93 -9.16 17.20 -1.82
C LEU A 93 -10.68 17.50 -1.78
N GLY A 94 -11.07 18.77 -1.68
CA GLY A 94 -12.48 19.17 -1.62
C GLY A 94 -13.25 18.82 -2.91
N ALA A 95 -12.61 19.03 -4.07
CA ALA A 95 -13.18 18.65 -5.37
C ALA A 95 -13.32 17.13 -5.51
N ALA A 96 -12.31 16.37 -5.06
CA ALA A 96 -12.33 14.90 -5.08
C ALA A 96 -13.44 14.35 -4.18
N ILE A 97 -13.59 14.85 -2.95
CA ILE A 97 -14.67 14.49 -2.02
C ILE A 97 -16.04 14.78 -2.64
N THR A 98 -16.21 15.97 -3.24
CA THR A 98 -17.47 16.37 -3.87
C THR A 98 -17.83 15.44 -5.03
N ALA A 99 -16.88 15.15 -5.91
CA ALA A 99 -17.07 14.26 -7.05
C ALA A 99 -17.41 12.82 -6.59
N TRP A 100 -16.72 12.32 -5.58
CA TRP A 100 -16.98 10.99 -5.02
C TRP A 100 -18.39 10.91 -4.40
N ARG A 101 -18.76 11.86 -3.54
CA ARG A 101 -20.09 11.91 -2.92
C ARG A 101 -21.22 11.94 -3.97
N ALA A 102 -21.07 12.75 -5.01
CA ALA A 102 -22.06 12.83 -6.09
C ALA A 102 -22.13 11.56 -6.95
N GLY A 103 -21.00 10.88 -7.12
CA GLY A 103 -20.88 9.70 -7.98
C GLY A 103 -21.23 8.40 -7.29
N SER A 104 -20.77 8.19 -6.06
CA SER A 104 -20.86 6.92 -5.33
C SER A 104 -22.30 6.47 -5.05
N VAL A 105 -23.26 7.39 -5.00
CA VAL A 105 -24.69 7.06 -4.79
C VAL A 105 -25.26 6.17 -5.89
N ARG A 106 -24.64 6.15 -7.08
CA ARG A 106 -25.05 5.32 -8.23
C ARG A 106 -24.40 3.93 -8.26
N LEU A 107 -23.41 3.70 -7.37
CA LEU A 107 -22.66 2.45 -7.31
C LEU A 107 -23.38 1.45 -6.42
N ASP A 108 -23.65 0.26 -6.95
CA ASP A 108 -24.24 -0.86 -6.23
C ASP A 108 -23.15 -1.78 -5.65
N GLU A 109 -23.54 -2.78 -4.86
CA GLU A 109 -22.62 -3.73 -4.24
C GLU A 109 -21.79 -4.49 -5.28
N GLU A 110 -22.37 -4.82 -6.44
CA GLU A 110 -21.64 -5.52 -7.49
C GLU A 110 -20.55 -4.65 -8.11
N SER A 111 -20.78 -3.34 -8.27
CA SER A 111 -19.76 -2.40 -8.70
C SER A 111 -18.61 -2.33 -7.70
N PHE A 112 -18.91 -2.24 -6.39
CA PHE A 112 -17.87 -2.27 -5.34
C PHE A 112 -17.09 -3.58 -5.37
N ARG A 113 -17.76 -4.73 -5.40
CA ARG A 113 -17.15 -6.06 -5.43
C ARG A 113 -16.20 -6.22 -6.62
N ARG A 114 -16.67 -5.91 -7.82
CA ARG A 114 -15.88 -6.01 -9.07
C ARG A 114 -14.63 -5.14 -9.04
N ARG A 115 -14.75 -3.86 -8.62
CA ARG A 115 -13.63 -2.92 -8.57
C ARG A 115 -12.62 -3.27 -7.49
N ALA A 116 -13.08 -3.66 -6.30
CA ALA A 116 -12.21 -4.11 -5.21
C ALA A 116 -11.45 -5.38 -5.58
N THR A 117 -12.11 -6.37 -6.20
CA THR A 117 -11.44 -7.59 -6.69
C THR A 117 -10.35 -7.26 -7.71
N ARG A 118 -10.64 -6.35 -8.65
CA ARG A 118 -9.65 -5.87 -9.63
C ARG A 118 -8.47 -5.19 -8.94
N ALA A 119 -8.72 -4.37 -7.93
CA ALA A 119 -7.68 -3.65 -7.19
C ALA A 119 -6.80 -4.61 -6.39
N ILE A 120 -7.38 -5.54 -5.63
CA ILE A 120 -6.62 -6.55 -4.89
C ILE A 120 -5.78 -7.42 -5.84
N THR A 121 -6.33 -7.79 -7.00
CA THR A 121 -5.57 -8.55 -8.01
C THR A 121 -4.38 -7.75 -8.54
N ALA A 122 -4.52 -6.43 -8.74
CA ALA A 122 -3.42 -5.56 -9.16
C ALA A 122 -2.37 -5.43 -8.06
N LEU A 123 -2.78 -5.22 -6.79
CA LEU A 123 -1.91 -5.18 -5.63
C LEU A 123 -1.11 -6.48 -5.49
N LEU A 124 -1.79 -7.64 -5.57
CA LEU A 124 -1.15 -8.95 -5.47
C LEU A 124 -0.10 -9.18 -6.55
N ARG A 125 -0.40 -8.84 -7.81
CA ARG A 125 0.56 -8.94 -8.93
C ARG A 125 1.80 -8.09 -8.72
N ASN A 126 1.67 -6.98 -8.02
CA ASN A 126 2.75 -6.07 -7.69
C ASN A 126 3.49 -6.43 -6.39
N GLY A 127 3.09 -7.52 -5.72
CA GLY A 127 3.78 -8.05 -4.54
C GLY A 127 3.17 -7.68 -3.20
N ILE A 128 2.02 -7.01 -3.20
CA ILE A 128 1.28 -6.65 -1.99
C ILE A 128 0.37 -7.81 -1.59
N THR A 129 0.65 -8.41 -0.44
CA THR A 129 -0.09 -9.57 0.10
C THR A 129 -0.94 -9.24 1.32
N SER A 130 -0.89 -8.00 1.77
CA SER A 130 -1.70 -7.52 2.90
C SER A 130 -2.15 -6.10 2.62
N VAL A 131 -3.41 -5.80 2.88
CA VAL A 131 -3.99 -4.48 2.62
C VAL A 131 -4.95 -4.07 3.73
N ARG A 132 -4.88 -2.82 4.16
CA ARG A 132 -5.92 -2.17 4.95
C ARG A 132 -6.66 -1.20 4.04
N THR A 133 -7.98 -1.36 3.94
CA THR A 133 -8.82 -0.51 3.10
C THR A 133 -9.81 0.29 3.93
N HIS A 134 -9.81 1.59 3.72
CA HIS A 134 -10.83 2.50 4.25
C HIS A 134 -12.04 2.45 3.33
N VAL A 135 -13.19 2.09 3.88
CA VAL A 135 -14.44 1.92 3.15
C VAL A 135 -15.45 2.94 3.66
N ASP A 136 -15.88 3.84 2.79
CA ASP A 136 -16.82 4.89 3.15
C ASP A 136 -18.13 4.33 3.74
N VAL A 137 -18.51 4.90 4.87
CA VAL A 137 -19.82 4.72 5.52
C VAL A 137 -20.57 6.04 5.45
N PRO A 138 -21.18 6.39 4.31
CA PRO A 138 -21.87 7.65 4.13
C PRO A 138 -23.24 7.65 4.85
N PRO A 139 -23.82 8.82 5.16
CA PRO A 139 -25.22 8.88 5.55
C PRO A 139 -26.12 8.48 4.36
N GLY A 140 -27.29 7.89 4.63
CA GLY A 140 -28.26 7.55 3.59
C GLY A 140 -28.98 6.21 3.82
N ALA A 141 -29.65 5.73 2.77
CA ALA A 141 -30.56 4.57 2.90
C ALA A 141 -29.84 3.21 3.03
N ASP A 142 -28.65 3.07 2.47
CA ASP A 142 -27.85 1.84 2.55
C ASP A 142 -26.37 2.18 2.73
N PRO A 143 -25.99 2.67 3.92
CA PRO A 143 -24.67 3.23 4.19
C PRO A 143 -23.56 2.17 4.22
N ILE A 144 -23.88 0.91 4.52
CA ILE A 144 -22.89 -0.17 4.69
C ILE A 144 -22.77 -1.10 3.47
N ARG A 145 -23.40 -0.75 2.32
CA ARG A 145 -23.34 -1.61 1.12
C ARG A 145 -21.91 -1.87 0.62
N ALA A 146 -21.04 -0.85 0.68
CA ALA A 146 -19.65 -1.02 0.31
C ALA A 146 -18.91 -1.94 1.30
N THR A 147 -19.17 -1.81 2.60
CA THR A 147 -18.59 -2.67 3.65
C THR A 147 -18.95 -4.13 3.42
N ARG A 148 -20.24 -4.45 3.14
CA ARG A 148 -20.66 -5.82 2.81
C ARG A 148 -19.93 -6.37 1.59
N ALA A 149 -19.87 -5.58 0.52
CA ALA A 149 -19.17 -5.97 -0.70
C ALA A 149 -17.68 -6.25 -0.47
N LEU A 150 -17.01 -5.44 0.35
CA LEU A 150 -15.59 -5.62 0.68
C LEU A 150 -15.36 -6.81 1.63
N ALA A 151 -16.29 -7.10 2.55
CA ALA A 151 -16.24 -8.29 3.39
C ALA A 151 -16.32 -9.57 2.52
N ASP A 152 -17.22 -9.62 1.54
CA ASP A 152 -17.31 -10.72 0.57
C ASP A 152 -15.99 -10.90 -0.22
N VAL A 153 -15.39 -9.79 -0.68
CA VAL A 153 -14.11 -9.82 -1.42
C VAL A 153 -12.98 -10.30 -0.50
N ARG A 154 -12.90 -9.82 0.74
CA ARG A 154 -11.92 -10.30 1.73
C ARG A 154 -12.01 -11.81 1.89
N ASP A 155 -13.23 -12.35 2.05
CA ASP A 155 -13.44 -13.78 2.25
C ASP A 155 -13.07 -14.59 1.01
N ALA A 156 -13.34 -14.09 -0.19
CA ALA A 156 -12.94 -14.72 -1.46
C ALA A 156 -11.41 -14.70 -1.68
N MET A 157 -10.69 -13.73 -1.13
CA MET A 157 -9.23 -13.59 -1.26
C MET A 157 -8.44 -14.29 -0.15
N ARG A 158 -9.12 -14.99 0.76
CA ARG A 158 -8.49 -15.69 1.88
C ARG A 158 -7.42 -16.68 1.42
N GLY A 159 -6.25 -16.58 2.02
CA GLY A 159 -5.07 -17.39 1.66
C GLY A 159 -4.22 -16.81 0.54
N LEU A 160 -4.69 -15.78 -0.16
CA LEU A 160 -3.92 -15.03 -1.17
C LEU A 160 -3.50 -13.64 -0.66
N VAL A 161 -4.45 -12.92 -0.09
CA VAL A 161 -4.23 -11.56 0.46
C VAL A 161 -4.94 -11.45 1.79
N THR A 162 -4.26 -10.88 2.78
CA THR A 162 -4.87 -10.46 4.05
C THR A 162 -5.51 -9.09 3.86
N VAL A 163 -6.80 -8.95 4.14
CA VAL A 163 -7.53 -7.70 4.02
C VAL A 163 -8.06 -7.28 5.38
N GLN A 164 -7.78 -6.04 5.79
CA GLN A 164 -8.40 -5.36 6.93
C GLN A 164 -9.32 -4.26 6.40
N ILE A 165 -10.51 -4.14 6.96
CA ILE A 165 -11.53 -3.17 6.54
C ILE A 165 -11.71 -2.14 7.65
N VAL A 166 -11.53 -0.87 7.33
CA VAL A 166 -11.80 0.27 8.21
C VAL A 166 -13.14 0.88 7.82
N ALA A 167 -14.06 0.99 8.76
CA ALA A 167 -15.32 1.73 8.56
C ALA A 167 -15.05 3.23 8.56
N LEU A 168 -14.82 3.82 7.38
CA LEU A 168 -14.50 5.24 7.21
C LEU A 168 -15.77 6.08 7.37
N ALA A 169 -16.03 6.54 8.60
CA ALA A 169 -17.20 7.33 8.93
C ALA A 169 -17.10 8.76 8.39
N ASN A 170 -18.19 9.24 7.82
CA ASN A 170 -18.37 10.67 7.58
C ASN A 170 -18.82 11.35 8.89
N PRO A 171 -18.46 12.61 9.16
CA PRO A 171 -18.94 13.32 10.37
C PRO A 171 -20.48 13.37 10.52
N LEU A 172 -21.21 13.27 9.42
CA LEU A 172 -22.68 13.20 9.42
C LEU A 172 -23.25 11.79 9.57
N THR A 173 -22.41 10.76 9.60
CA THR A 173 -22.86 9.36 9.78
C THR A 173 -23.22 9.12 11.24
N PRO A 174 -24.42 8.65 11.55
CA PRO A 174 -24.80 8.29 12.92
C PRO A 174 -23.87 7.22 13.51
N THR A 175 -23.62 7.30 14.81
CA THR A 175 -22.75 6.36 15.52
C THR A 175 -23.20 4.92 15.37
N GLU A 176 -24.51 4.67 15.39
CA GLU A 176 -25.12 3.35 15.23
C GLU A 176 -24.77 2.71 13.88
N VAL A 177 -24.64 3.53 12.83
CA VAL A 177 -24.27 3.05 11.48
C VAL A 177 -22.80 2.63 11.43
N ILE A 178 -21.92 3.25 12.20
CA ILE A 178 -20.53 2.79 12.33
C ILE A 178 -20.51 1.42 12.99
N VAL A 179 -21.33 1.23 14.02
CA VAL A 179 -21.49 -0.06 14.71
C VAL A 179 -22.04 -1.12 13.75
N GLU A 180 -23.05 -0.78 12.92
CA GLU A 180 -23.56 -1.68 11.87
C GLU A 180 -22.47 -2.08 10.87
N ALA A 181 -21.58 -1.15 10.48
CA ALA A 181 -20.46 -1.45 9.59
C ALA A 181 -19.46 -2.44 10.22
N LEU A 182 -19.18 -2.30 11.53
CA LEU A 182 -18.36 -3.26 12.26
C LEU A 182 -19.04 -4.65 12.33
N ASP A 183 -20.34 -4.69 12.60
CA ASP A 183 -21.12 -5.93 12.61
C ASP A 183 -21.22 -6.59 11.22
N ALA A 184 -21.14 -5.78 10.15
CA ALA A 184 -21.12 -6.25 8.76
C ALA A 184 -19.72 -6.70 8.28
N GLY A 185 -18.70 -6.60 9.13
CA GLY A 185 -17.37 -7.15 8.86
C GLY A 185 -16.24 -6.13 8.73
N ALA A 186 -16.43 -4.86 9.09
CA ALA A 186 -15.31 -3.95 9.27
C ALA A 186 -14.51 -4.37 10.52
N ASP A 187 -13.19 -4.21 10.46
CA ASP A 187 -12.24 -4.64 11.50
C ASP A 187 -11.87 -3.48 12.44
N LEU A 188 -11.87 -2.25 11.92
CA LEU A 188 -11.45 -1.03 12.63
C LEU A 188 -12.45 0.10 12.40
N VAL A 189 -12.46 1.04 13.34
CA VAL A 189 -13.13 2.34 13.17
C VAL A 189 -12.22 3.29 12.41
N GLY A 190 -12.77 4.13 11.55
CA GLY A 190 -12.06 5.20 10.87
C GLY A 190 -12.91 6.44 10.67
N GLY A 191 -12.29 7.51 10.25
CA GLY A 191 -12.91 8.79 9.96
C GLY A 191 -11.86 9.81 9.56
N ALA A 192 -12.32 11.01 9.22
CA ALA A 192 -11.48 12.16 8.86
C ALA A 192 -11.87 13.36 9.74
N PRO A 193 -11.38 13.43 10.99
CA PRO A 193 -11.80 14.47 11.94
C PRO A 193 -11.57 15.90 11.42
N HIS A 194 -10.52 16.13 10.65
CA HIS A 194 -10.17 17.44 10.10
C HIS A 194 -11.22 18.05 9.15
N ILE A 195 -12.18 17.24 8.63
CA ILE A 195 -13.29 17.74 7.80
C ILE A 195 -14.58 17.97 8.61
N ALA A 196 -14.57 17.69 9.91
CA ALA A 196 -15.72 17.95 10.79
C ALA A 196 -15.75 19.40 11.28
N ASP A 197 -16.92 19.91 11.62
CA ASP A 197 -17.08 21.24 12.21
C ASP A 197 -16.36 21.35 13.57
N ASP A 198 -16.33 20.27 14.34
CA ASP A 198 -15.54 20.13 15.57
C ASP A 198 -14.66 18.86 15.49
N PRO A 199 -13.40 19.00 15.06
CA PRO A 199 -12.46 17.87 14.93
C PRO A 199 -12.22 17.09 16.23
N ARG A 200 -12.22 17.76 17.39
CA ARG A 200 -12.01 17.09 18.69
C ARG A 200 -13.23 16.28 19.12
N ALA A 201 -14.41 16.80 18.93
CA ALA A 201 -15.66 16.06 19.18
C ALA A 201 -15.72 14.82 18.27
N GLU A 202 -15.30 14.95 17.01
CA GLU A 202 -15.27 13.82 16.06
C GLU A 202 -14.22 12.76 16.46
N VAL A 203 -13.01 13.13 16.85
CA VAL A 203 -12.02 12.19 17.42
C VAL A 203 -12.62 11.48 18.63
N THR A 204 -13.24 12.23 19.55
CA THR A 204 -13.88 11.64 20.75
C THR A 204 -14.91 10.61 20.36
N ARG A 205 -15.84 10.95 19.45
CA ARG A 205 -16.89 10.05 19.00
C ARG A 205 -16.35 8.75 18.40
N LEU A 206 -15.36 8.86 17.52
CA LEU A 206 -14.75 7.68 16.86
C LEU A 206 -13.97 6.80 17.83
N VAL A 207 -13.21 7.40 18.75
CA VAL A 207 -12.49 6.67 19.81
C VAL A 207 -13.46 5.97 20.74
N ASP A 208 -14.55 6.62 21.18
CA ASP A 208 -15.56 6.03 22.05
C ASP A 208 -16.22 4.79 21.39
N VAL A 209 -16.50 4.84 20.08
CA VAL A 209 -17.00 3.67 19.33
C VAL A 209 -15.96 2.55 19.33
N ALA A 210 -14.70 2.86 18.99
CA ALA A 210 -13.64 1.85 18.97
C ALA A 210 -13.43 1.21 20.35
N GLU A 211 -13.48 1.99 21.43
CA GLU A 211 -13.39 1.52 22.80
C GLU A 211 -14.57 0.62 23.17
N SER A 212 -15.80 1.04 22.87
CA SER A 212 -17.01 0.28 23.19
C SER A 212 -17.06 -1.09 22.49
N ARG A 213 -16.44 -1.19 21.29
CA ARG A 213 -16.38 -2.41 20.48
C ARG A 213 -15.10 -3.21 20.69
N GLY A 214 -14.12 -2.67 21.41
CA GLY A 214 -12.84 -3.33 21.66
C GLY A 214 -11.97 -3.47 20.41
N VAL A 215 -12.20 -2.65 19.37
CA VAL A 215 -11.47 -2.68 18.08
C VAL A 215 -10.42 -1.57 17.98
N GLY A 216 -9.55 -1.67 16.99
CA GLY A 216 -8.59 -0.61 16.66
C GLY A 216 -9.22 0.57 15.92
N ILE A 217 -8.39 1.59 15.66
CA ILE A 217 -8.78 2.81 14.97
C ILE A 217 -7.73 3.22 13.94
N ASP A 218 -8.16 3.75 12.81
CA ASP A 218 -7.29 4.29 11.76
C ASP A 218 -7.94 5.55 11.15
N LEU A 219 -7.35 6.70 11.44
CA LEU A 219 -7.90 8.01 11.08
C LEU A 219 -7.13 8.66 9.93
N HIS A 220 -7.84 9.30 9.00
CA HIS A 220 -7.26 10.33 8.14
C HIS A 220 -7.02 11.54 9.01
N THR A 221 -5.76 11.89 9.25
CA THR A 221 -5.41 12.89 10.26
C THR A 221 -4.67 14.05 9.60
N ASP A 222 -5.21 15.26 9.82
CA ASP A 222 -4.58 16.53 9.42
C ASP A 222 -4.10 16.52 7.95
N GLU A 223 -5.00 16.07 7.02
CA GLU A 223 -4.75 16.00 5.57
C GLU A 223 -4.90 17.37 4.91
N PHE A 224 -4.14 18.34 5.38
CA PHE A 224 -4.09 19.71 4.86
C PHE A 224 -2.71 20.32 5.13
N LEU A 225 -2.37 21.43 4.42
CA LEU A 225 -1.12 22.18 4.64
C LEU A 225 -1.35 23.43 5.48
N ASP A 226 -2.51 24.05 5.36
CA ASP A 226 -2.89 25.28 6.03
C ASP A 226 -4.08 25.01 6.97
N GLY A 227 -3.99 25.47 8.20
CA GLY A 227 -5.05 25.29 9.19
C GLY A 227 -4.49 25.16 10.60
N ASP A 228 -5.32 25.43 11.56
CA ASP A 228 -5.03 25.43 12.99
C ASP A 228 -5.73 24.28 13.75
N HIS A 229 -6.19 23.27 13.01
CA HIS A 229 -6.70 22.05 13.60
C HIS A 229 -5.53 21.20 14.14
N HIS A 230 -5.74 20.62 15.30
CA HIS A 230 -4.75 19.81 16.02
C HIS A 230 -5.36 18.46 16.37
N SER A 231 -5.88 17.75 15.36
CA SER A 231 -6.58 16.49 15.62
C SER A 231 -5.61 15.36 15.96
N ILE A 232 -4.39 15.38 15.42
CA ILE A 232 -3.40 14.34 15.70
C ILE A 232 -2.91 14.34 17.15
N GLU A 233 -2.66 15.51 17.73
CA GLU A 233 -2.25 15.66 19.13
C GLU A 233 -3.35 15.16 20.07
N TYR A 234 -4.59 15.59 19.80
CA TYR A 234 -5.74 15.18 20.61
C TYR A 234 -6.03 13.67 20.44
N PHE A 235 -5.86 13.14 19.25
CA PHE A 235 -5.97 11.69 19.01
C PHE A 235 -4.93 10.91 19.83
N ALA A 236 -3.66 11.34 19.81
CA ALA A 236 -2.59 10.71 20.59
C ALA A 236 -2.92 10.71 22.10
N ASP A 237 -3.41 11.83 22.62
CA ASP A 237 -3.81 11.92 24.03
C ASP A 237 -4.97 10.96 24.38
N ARG A 238 -5.96 10.84 23.47
CA ARG A 238 -7.13 10.00 23.71
C ARG A 238 -6.83 8.49 23.72
N VAL A 239 -5.80 8.05 23.00
CA VAL A 239 -5.45 6.63 22.86
C VAL A 239 -4.19 6.24 23.65
N ALA A 240 -3.61 7.16 24.43
CA ALA A 240 -2.34 6.94 25.12
C ALA A 240 -2.35 5.73 26.06
N ASP A 241 -3.47 5.50 26.74
CA ASP A 241 -3.64 4.40 27.72
C ASP A 241 -4.21 3.12 27.09
N TRP A 242 -4.32 3.03 25.78
CA TRP A 242 -4.84 1.83 25.13
C TRP A 242 -3.90 0.62 25.31
N PRO A 243 -4.43 -0.61 25.33
CA PRO A 243 -3.62 -1.83 25.32
C PRO A 243 -2.64 -1.84 24.13
N ALA A 244 -1.45 -2.39 24.32
CA ALA A 244 -0.38 -2.35 23.31
C ALA A 244 -0.76 -3.08 22.00
N ASP A 245 -1.64 -4.07 22.06
CA ASP A 245 -2.12 -4.86 20.91
C ASP A 245 -3.29 -4.20 20.16
N ARG A 246 -3.87 -3.12 20.69
CA ARG A 246 -4.94 -2.41 20.01
C ARG A 246 -4.35 -1.41 19.01
N LEU A 247 -4.63 -1.63 17.73
CA LEU A 247 -4.12 -0.81 16.62
C LEU A 247 -4.65 0.63 16.69
N ARG A 248 -3.77 1.60 16.47
CA ARG A 248 -4.03 3.03 16.41
C ARG A 248 -3.13 3.68 15.38
N THR A 249 -3.75 4.23 14.34
CA THR A 249 -3.05 4.68 13.15
C THR A 249 -3.55 6.07 12.74
N ALA A 250 -2.64 6.91 12.29
CA ALA A 250 -2.89 8.22 11.70
C ALA A 250 -2.38 8.23 10.25
N GLY A 251 -3.27 8.33 9.28
CA GLY A 251 -2.95 8.46 7.87
C GLY A 251 -2.72 9.90 7.45
N HIS A 252 -1.98 10.12 6.34
CA HIS A 252 -1.60 11.39 5.73
C HIS A 252 -0.68 12.28 6.58
N CYS A 253 -1.18 12.87 7.64
CA CYS A 253 -0.45 13.77 8.52
C CYS A 253 0.31 14.88 7.76
N CYS A 254 -0.33 15.45 6.72
CA CYS A 254 0.28 16.44 5.82
C CYS A 254 0.73 17.70 6.56
N ARG A 255 -0.02 18.13 7.57
CA ARG A 255 0.28 19.31 8.40
C ARG A 255 1.66 19.22 9.06
N LEU A 256 2.11 18.02 9.42
CA LEU A 256 3.41 17.82 10.05
C LEU A 256 4.58 18.30 9.19
N ASP A 257 4.44 18.28 7.84
CA ASP A 257 5.44 18.82 6.91
C ASP A 257 5.58 20.37 7.03
N THR A 258 4.59 21.05 7.58
CA THR A 258 4.55 22.52 7.65
C THR A 258 4.88 23.09 9.03
N MET A 259 4.99 22.24 10.05
CA MET A 259 5.22 22.66 11.44
C MET A 259 6.63 23.16 11.69
N PRO A 260 6.81 24.10 12.63
CA PRO A 260 8.12 24.39 13.22
C PRO A 260 8.72 23.12 13.85
N LEU A 261 10.06 22.97 13.79
CA LEU A 261 10.71 21.73 14.19
C LEU A 261 10.45 21.38 15.67
N ASP A 262 10.50 22.38 16.55
CA ASP A 262 10.28 22.19 17.99
C ASP A 262 8.86 21.73 18.35
N GLU A 263 7.86 22.20 17.61
CA GLU A 263 6.47 21.74 17.73
C GLU A 263 6.32 20.32 17.17
N LEU A 264 6.92 20.04 16.00
CA LEU A 264 6.91 18.73 15.37
C LEU A 264 7.54 17.66 16.27
N GLU A 265 8.68 17.97 16.93
CA GLU A 265 9.34 17.05 17.88
C GLU A 265 8.42 16.72 19.08
N GLN A 266 7.66 17.71 19.58
CA GLN A 266 6.69 17.48 20.65
C GLN A 266 5.56 16.55 20.22
N VAL A 267 5.02 16.74 19.00
CA VAL A 267 4.00 15.87 18.42
C VAL A 267 4.55 14.46 18.20
N ALA A 268 5.75 14.35 17.64
CA ALA A 268 6.40 13.05 17.43
C ALA A 268 6.59 12.27 18.75
N ALA A 269 7.05 12.96 19.79
CA ALA A 269 7.18 12.37 21.13
C ALA A 269 5.84 11.95 21.74
N ALA A 270 4.75 12.69 21.48
CA ALA A 270 3.41 12.31 21.92
C ALA A 270 2.90 11.07 21.20
N LEU A 271 3.06 11.00 19.88
CA LEU A 271 2.69 9.84 19.05
C LEU A 271 3.46 8.57 19.47
N ALA A 272 4.77 8.70 19.72
CA ALA A 272 5.59 7.58 20.18
C ALA A 272 5.11 7.05 21.55
N ARG A 273 4.85 7.94 22.51
CA ARG A 273 4.31 7.55 23.83
C ARG A 273 2.96 6.85 23.72
N ALA A 274 2.10 7.35 22.84
CA ALA A 274 0.79 6.77 22.60
C ALA A 274 0.85 5.52 21.69
N SER A 275 2.02 5.16 21.16
CA SER A 275 2.20 4.08 20.18
C SER A 275 1.29 4.23 18.95
N VAL A 276 1.05 5.46 18.50
CA VAL A 276 0.32 5.75 17.27
C VAL A 276 1.26 5.55 16.08
N SER A 277 0.87 4.68 15.15
CA SER A 277 1.58 4.52 13.88
C SER A 277 1.17 5.61 12.90
N VAL A 278 2.11 6.08 12.07
CA VAL A 278 1.84 7.07 11.02
C VAL A 278 1.99 6.45 9.65
N ILE A 279 1.03 6.69 8.74
CA ILE A 279 1.10 6.22 7.35
C ILE A 279 1.32 7.40 6.42
N ALA A 280 2.50 7.45 5.81
CA ALA A 280 2.82 8.42 4.76
C ALA A 280 2.21 7.99 3.41
N LEU A 281 1.56 8.93 2.71
CA LEU A 281 0.81 8.67 1.48
C LEU A 281 1.28 9.60 0.34
N PRO A 282 2.56 9.46 -0.09
CA PRO A 282 3.22 10.48 -0.90
C PRO A 282 2.52 10.72 -2.24
N ILE A 283 2.03 9.71 -2.93
CA ILE A 283 1.46 9.89 -4.26
C ILE A 283 0.14 10.67 -4.21
N THR A 284 -0.76 10.35 -3.30
CA THR A 284 -2.04 11.04 -3.14
C THR A 284 -1.85 12.44 -2.57
N ASN A 285 -0.99 12.59 -1.56
CA ASN A 285 -0.69 13.90 -0.99
C ASN A 285 -0.09 14.85 -2.05
N LEU A 286 0.87 14.40 -2.85
CA LEU A 286 1.45 15.19 -3.96
C LEU A 286 0.42 15.55 -5.02
N TYR A 287 -0.57 14.71 -5.25
CA TYR A 287 -1.63 15.01 -6.21
C TYR A 287 -2.64 16.02 -5.68
N LEU A 288 -3.06 15.91 -4.41
CA LEU A 288 -4.14 16.70 -3.83
C LEU A 288 -3.68 18.04 -3.23
N GLN A 289 -2.49 18.06 -2.57
CA GLN A 289 -2.04 19.20 -1.78
C GLN A 289 -1.31 20.27 -2.62
N GLY A 290 -1.36 21.53 -2.13
CA GLY A 290 -0.61 22.66 -2.71
C GLY A 290 -1.06 23.09 -4.10
N ARG A 291 -2.34 22.92 -4.46
CA ARG A 291 -2.91 23.28 -5.76
C ARG A 291 -3.26 24.76 -5.89
N ASP A 292 -3.43 25.45 -4.78
CA ASP A 292 -3.75 26.88 -4.71
C ASP A 292 -2.58 27.82 -5.11
N GLY A 293 -1.36 27.25 -5.27
CA GLY A 293 -0.16 27.99 -5.62
C GLY A 293 0.40 28.84 -4.49
N THR A 294 -0.19 28.81 -3.28
CA THR A 294 0.24 29.61 -2.12
C THR A 294 1.29 28.90 -1.29
N SER A 295 1.26 27.58 -1.20
CA SER A 295 2.21 26.74 -0.49
C SER A 295 3.48 26.49 -1.31
N LYS A 296 4.38 27.47 -1.37
CA LYS A 296 5.64 27.33 -2.10
C LYS A 296 6.55 26.30 -1.44
N GLY A 297 6.71 25.14 -2.07
CA GLY A 297 7.69 24.12 -1.72
C GLY A 297 7.20 22.99 -0.83
N ARG A 298 6.10 23.15 -0.10
CA ARG A 298 5.54 22.07 0.74
C ARG A 298 4.37 21.40 0.03
N ARG A 299 4.39 20.07 -0.01
CA ARG A 299 3.42 19.28 -0.76
C ARG A 299 2.80 18.14 0.07
N GLY A 300 2.92 18.23 1.41
CA GLY A 300 2.32 17.26 2.33
C GLY A 300 3.04 15.92 2.36
N ILE A 301 4.33 15.90 2.10
CA ILE A 301 5.15 14.73 2.40
C ILE A 301 5.33 14.71 3.91
N THR A 302 4.75 13.70 4.54
CA THR A 302 4.82 13.47 5.98
C THR A 302 6.27 13.57 6.49
N ALA A 303 6.49 14.16 7.67
CA ALA A 303 7.82 14.39 8.25
C ALA A 303 8.46 13.09 8.76
N ILE A 304 8.77 12.16 7.86
CA ILE A 304 9.16 10.77 8.14
C ILE A 304 10.37 10.69 9.08
N ASP A 305 11.44 11.44 8.79
CA ASP A 305 12.69 11.33 9.54
C ASP A 305 12.49 11.74 11.00
N VAL A 306 11.86 12.89 11.25
CA VAL A 306 11.62 13.38 12.62
C VAL A 306 10.74 12.41 13.41
N LEU A 307 9.71 11.86 12.78
CA LEU A 307 8.84 10.87 13.42
C LEU A 307 9.63 9.60 13.79
N ARG A 308 10.43 9.07 12.88
CA ARG A 308 11.25 7.88 13.12
C ARG A 308 12.34 8.10 14.16
N ASP A 309 12.98 9.24 14.16
CA ASP A 309 14.01 9.61 15.15
C ASP A 309 13.45 9.68 16.58
N HIS A 310 12.14 9.96 16.71
CA HIS A 310 11.43 9.93 17.99
C HIS A 310 10.80 8.56 18.33
N GLY A 311 11.04 7.54 17.51
CA GLY A 311 10.55 6.18 17.74
C GLY A 311 9.09 5.92 17.31
N VAL A 312 8.50 6.81 16.51
CA VAL A 312 7.19 6.56 15.89
C VAL A 312 7.34 5.49 14.80
N LEU A 313 6.49 4.48 14.80
CA LEU A 313 6.37 3.55 13.68
C LEU A 313 5.77 4.30 12.50
N VAL A 314 6.56 4.52 11.46
CA VAL A 314 6.11 5.09 10.19
C VAL A 314 6.08 4.01 9.13
N ALA A 315 5.00 3.95 8.36
CA ALA A 315 4.88 3.12 7.15
C ALA A 315 4.41 4.00 5.98
N ALA A 316 4.38 3.44 4.78
CA ALA A 316 3.91 4.17 3.61
C ALA A 316 3.02 3.32 2.71
N GLY A 317 2.06 3.96 2.05
CA GLY A 317 1.12 3.36 1.11
C GLY A 317 0.87 4.20 -0.13
N ALA A 318 0.15 3.61 -1.09
CA ALA A 318 -0.25 4.27 -2.32
C ALA A 318 -1.60 4.99 -2.20
N ASP A 319 -2.41 4.62 -1.20
CA ASP A 319 -3.74 5.18 -0.94
C ASP A 319 -4.72 4.89 -2.09
N ASN A 320 -4.91 5.80 -3.02
CA ASN A 320 -5.92 5.75 -4.06
C ASN A 320 -5.42 5.14 -5.39
N ILE A 321 -6.31 4.39 -6.06
CA ILE A 321 -6.01 3.68 -7.31
C ILE A 321 -6.99 4.11 -8.41
N ARG A 322 -6.61 5.10 -9.23
CA ARG A 322 -7.39 5.58 -10.39
C ARG A 322 -8.83 5.94 -10.03
N ASP A 323 -8.98 6.79 -9.06
CA ASP A 323 -10.25 7.34 -8.56
C ASP A 323 -10.14 8.88 -8.46
N PRO A 324 -11.18 9.60 -7.98
CA PRO A 324 -11.15 11.06 -7.90
C PRO A 324 -9.98 11.64 -7.07
N PHE A 325 -9.42 10.87 -6.15
CA PHE A 325 -8.34 11.30 -5.27
C PHE A 325 -6.94 11.06 -5.88
N ASN A 326 -6.81 10.11 -6.80
CA ASN A 326 -5.57 9.86 -7.54
C ASN A 326 -5.84 9.18 -8.88
N PRO A 327 -5.79 9.89 -10.03
CA PRO A 327 -6.09 9.33 -11.34
C PRO A 327 -5.04 8.36 -11.88
N VAL A 328 -3.81 8.34 -11.32
CA VAL A 328 -2.66 7.63 -11.87
C VAL A 328 -2.08 6.54 -10.97
N GLY A 329 -2.67 6.29 -9.79
CA GLY A 329 -2.21 5.26 -8.84
C GLY A 329 -2.07 3.89 -9.51
N ARG A 330 -0.92 3.24 -9.31
CA ARG A 330 -0.57 1.97 -9.97
C ARG A 330 -0.79 0.73 -9.12
N ALA A 331 -1.08 0.90 -7.83
CA ALA A 331 -1.11 -0.19 -6.86
C ALA A 331 0.25 -0.93 -6.79
N ASP A 332 1.35 -0.18 -6.79
CA ASP A 332 2.71 -0.70 -6.88
C ASP A 332 3.58 -0.15 -5.73
N PRO A 333 4.12 -1.01 -4.83
CA PRO A 333 4.94 -0.56 -3.72
C PRO A 333 6.24 0.11 -4.18
N LEU A 334 6.75 -0.24 -5.38
CA LEU A 334 7.95 0.40 -5.93
C LEU A 334 7.68 1.84 -6.41
N GLU A 335 6.45 2.17 -6.81
CA GLU A 335 6.04 3.55 -7.09
C GLU A 335 6.10 4.39 -5.80
N THR A 336 5.54 3.87 -4.72
CA THR A 336 5.58 4.52 -3.40
C THR A 336 7.03 4.68 -2.91
N ALA A 337 7.85 3.61 -3.00
CA ALA A 337 9.26 3.67 -2.62
C ALA A 337 10.06 4.69 -3.44
N SER A 338 9.82 4.78 -4.76
CA SER A 338 10.46 5.79 -5.62
C SER A 338 10.11 7.22 -5.20
N LEU A 339 8.85 7.49 -4.85
CA LEU A 339 8.43 8.81 -4.35
C LEU A 339 9.01 9.12 -2.98
N LEU A 340 9.14 8.13 -2.09
CA LEU A 340 9.79 8.29 -0.80
C LEU A 340 11.26 8.69 -0.93
N ILE A 341 11.96 8.18 -1.96
CA ILE A 341 13.34 8.58 -2.26
C ILE A 341 13.36 9.98 -2.87
N THR A 342 12.57 10.22 -3.92
CA THR A 342 12.68 11.45 -4.72
C THR A 342 12.06 12.68 -4.07
N ALA A 343 10.99 12.52 -3.33
CA ALA A 343 10.27 13.60 -2.67
C ALA A 343 10.45 13.59 -1.13
N GLY A 344 10.59 12.41 -0.53
CA GLY A 344 10.76 12.22 0.91
C GLY A 344 12.22 12.09 1.36
N HIS A 345 13.18 12.10 0.42
CA HIS A 345 14.64 12.00 0.65
C HIS A 345 15.08 10.77 1.46
N GLN A 346 14.29 9.70 1.41
CA GLN A 346 14.59 8.46 2.12
C GLN A 346 15.68 7.65 1.41
N SER A 347 16.45 6.88 2.17
CA SER A 347 17.36 5.90 1.57
C SER A 347 16.58 4.78 0.86
N PRO A 348 17.15 4.09 -0.15
CA PRO A 348 16.47 2.97 -0.81
C PRO A 348 16.04 1.86 0.16
N TYR A 349 16.85 1.58 1.17
CA TYR A 349 16.53 0.58 2.19
C TYR A 349 15.38 1.02 3.09
N THR A 350 15.38 2.29 3.53
CA THR A 350 14.27 2.86 4.30
C THR A 350 12.98 2.88 3.47
N ALA A 351 13.05 3.35 2.22
CA ALA A 351 11.89 3.41 1.33
C ALA A 351 11.27 2.01 1.11
N MET A 352 12.10 0.97 0.95
CA MET A 352 11.63 -0.41 0.84
C MET A 352 11.01 -0.90 2.16
N SER A 353 11.65 -0.64 3.31
CA SER A 353 11.11 -1.03 4.63
C SER A 353 9.74 -0.41 4.88
N LEU A 354 9.55 0.88 4.55
CA LEU A 354 8.29 1.61 4.73
C LEU A 354 7.10 0.98 3.99
N VAL A 355 7.33 0.28 2.87
CA VAL A 355 6.29 -0.39 2.08
C VAL A 355 6.25 -1.92 2.29
N THR A 356 7.15 -2.48 3.11
CA THR A 356 7.23 -3.91 3.43
C THR A 356 7.11 -4.16 4.93
N ASP A 357 8.20 -4.21 5.66
CA ASP A 357 8.26 -4.61 7.08
C ASP A 357 7.55 -3.62 8.00
N ASP A 358 7.78 -2.32 7.81
CA ASP A 358 7.13 -1.27 8.60
C ASP A 358 5.62 -1.24 8.33
N ALA A 359 5.21 -1.39 7.04
CA ALA A 359 3.79 -1.47 6.67
C ALA A 359 3.11 -2.70 7.28
N ARG A 360 3.76 -3.87 7.26
CA ARG A 360 3.23 -5.07 7.93
C ARG A 360 3.08 -4.87 9.43
N THR A 361 4.06 -4.23 10.05
CA THR A 361 4.02 -3.92 11.49
C THR A 361 2.89 -2.96 11.84
N ALA A 362 2.65 -1.93 11.02
CA ALA A 362 1.54 -0.99 11.20
C ALA A 362 0.16 -1.67 11.05
N LEU A 363 0.09 -2.75 10.27
CA LEU A 363 -1.10 -3.60 10.16
C LEU A 363 -1.25 -4.60 11.32
N GLY A 364 -0.30 -4.67 12.26
CA GLY A 364 -0.28 -5.65 13.34
C GLY A 364 -0.01 -7.08 12.86
N LEU A 365 0.65 -7.25 11.73
CA LEU A 365 0.93 -8.56 11.14
C LEU A 365 2.27 -9.12 11.60
N PRO A 366 2.43 -10.45 11.67
CA PRO A 366 3.70 -11.08 11.97
C PRO A 366 4.77 -10.73 10.95
N ALA A 367 6.05 -10.72 11.38
CA ALA A 367 7.19 -10.56 10.50
C ALA A 367 7.18 -11.59 9.36
N ALA A 368 7.57 -11.15 8.17
CA ALA A 368 7.69 -11.96 6.97
C ALA A 368 8.99 -11.64 6.22
N GLY A 369 9.28 -12.38 5.17
CA GLY A 369 10.45 -12.12 4.34
C GLY A 369 11.69 -12.89 4.73
N PRO A 370 12.87 -12.57 4.14
CA PRO A 370 14.09 -13.34 4.29
C PRO A 370 14.79 -13.08 5.64
N VAL A 371 14.11 -13.43 6.73
CA VAL A 371 14.60 -13.35 8.11
C VAL A 371 14.28 -14.67 8.80
N VAL A 372 15.28 -15.29 9.47
CA VAL A 372 15.09 -16.58 10.14
C VAL A 372 13.96 -16.51 11.16
N GLY A 373 13.03 -17.45 11.09
CA GLY A 373 11.81 -17.53 11.91
C GLY A 373 10.62 -16.74 11.36
N ALA A 374 10.83 -15.81 10.43
CA ALA A 374 9.74 -15.05 9.80
C ALA A 374 8.90 -15.91 8.85
N ARG A 375 7.67 -15.48 8.56
CA ARG A 375 6.77 -16.13 7.60
C ARG A 375 7.39 -16.11 6.20
N ALA A 376 7.16 -17.17 5.45
CA ALA A 376 7.58 -17.29 4.06
C ALA A 376 6.62 -16.55 3.10
N ASP A 377 6.38 -15.27 3.38
CA ASP A 377 5.65 -14.36 2.48
C ASP A 377 6.68 -13.44 1.84
N PHE A 378 6.91 -13.57 0.52
CA PHE A 378 7.99 -12.89 -0.18
C PHE A 378 7.52 -12.15 -1.41
N LEU A 379 8.22 -11.07 -1.72
CA LEU A 379 8.27 -10.43 -3.03
C LEU A 379 9.69 -10.58 -3.60
N ALA A 380 9.81 -11.25 -4.74
CA ALA A 380 11.03 -11.26 -5.53
C ALA A 380 10.86 -10.38 -6.77
N VAL A 381 11.75 -9.43 -6.96
CA VAL A 381 11.76 -8.47 -8.08
C VAL A 381 13.04 -8.61 -8.86
N ARG A 382 12.98 -8.67 -10.20
CA ARG A 382 14.18 -8.71 -11.04
C ARG A 382 15.02 -7.45 -10.82
N GLY A 383 16.31 -7.62 -10.58
CA GLY A 383 17.25 -6.53 -10.36
C GLY A 383 18.54 -6.99 -9.72
N ALA A 384 19.53 -6.10 -9.70
CA ALA A 384 20.83 -6.37 -9.10
C ALA A 384 20.82 -6.19 -7.57
N ASP A 385 20.13 -5.16 -7.09
CA ASP A 385 19.97 -4.81 -5.68
C ASP A 385 18.64 -4.04 -5.48
N VAL A 386 18.37 -3.59 -4.24
CA VAL A 386 17.14 -2.85 -3.91
C VAL A 386 17.03 -1.52 -4.67
N LEU A 387 18.14 -0.82 -4.89
CA LEU A 387 18.13 0.44 -5.63
C LEU A 387 17.76 0.21 -7.10
N ASP A 388 18.36 -0.80 -7.74
CA ASP A 388 18.07 -1.16 -9.12
C ASP A 388 16.59 -1.58 -9.29
N THR A 389 16.05 -2.36 -8.33
CA THR A 389 14.63 -2.77 -8.37
C THR A 389 13.67 -1.59 -8.28
N ILE A 390 13.98 -0.60 -7.43
CA ILE A 390 13.14 0.61 -7.29
C ILE A 390 13.28 1.50 -8.54
N ALA A 391 14.51 1.67 -9.04
CA ALA A 391 14.79 2.55 -10.17
C ALA A 391 14.17 2.05 -11.48
N THR A 392 14.20 0.73 -11.70
CA THR A 392 13.68 0.12 -12.94
C THR A 392 12.23 -0.31 -12.84
N ALA A 393 11.74 -0.58 -11.63
CA ALA A 393 10.38 -1.06 -11.32
C ALA A 393 9.88 -2.10 -12.34
N PRO A 394 10.60 -3.21 -12.56
CA PRO A 394 10.31 -4.16 -13.63
C PRO A 394 8.99 -4.89 -13.38
N ALA A 395 8.37 -5.36 -14.45
CA ALA A 395 7.18 -6.19 -14.37
C ALA A 395 7.48 -7.62 -13.88
N ASP A 396 8.73 -8.06 -14.03
CA ASP A 396 9.18 -9.41 -13.64
C ASP A 396 9.23 -9.54 -12.13
N ARG A 397 8.21 -10.20 -11.58
CA ARG A 397 8.01 -10.41 -10.14
C ARG A 397 7.50 -11.80 -9.84
N VAL A 398 7.90 -12.33 -8.70
CA VAL A 398 7.36 -13.56 -8.11
C VAL A 398 6.90 -13.26 -6.69
N VAL A 399 5.66 -13.58 -6.39
CA VAL A 399 5.03 -13.33 -5.09
C VAL A 399 4.70 -14.66 -4.44
N LEU A 400 5.16 -14.83 -3.20
CA LEU A 400 4.89 -16.01 -2.42
C LEU A 400 4.10 -15.65 -1.15
N VAL A 401 3.13 -16.47 -0.83
CA VAL A 401 2.39 -16.46 0.45
C VAL A 401 2.49 -17.84 1.05
N ASN A 402 2.91 -17.90 2.31
CA ASN A 402 3.12 -19.15 3.04
C ASN A 402 3.99 -20.15 2.23
N GLY A 403 5.06 -19.65 1.59
CA GLY A 403 5.97 -20.43 0.76
C GLY A 403 5.42 -20.89 -0.59
N SER A 404 4.19 -20.57 -0.95
CA SER A 404 3.59 -20.95 -2.24
C SER A 404 3.52 -19.75 -3.19
N ILE A 405 3.83 -19.96 -4.47
CA ILE A 405 3.74 -18.93 -5.50
C ILE A 405 2.25 -18.60 -5.72
N VAL A 406 1.87 -17.34 -5.49
CA VAL A 406 0.50 -16.84 -5.67
C VAL A 406 0.37 -15.88 -6.85
N ALA A 407 1.48 -15.27 -7.29
CA ALA A 407 1.53 -14.48 -8.53
C ALA A 407 2.92 -14.57 -9.14
N ARG A 408 3.00 -14.54 -10.47
CA ARG A 408 4.25 -14.49 -11.23
C ARG A 408 4.02 -13.72 -12.52
N THR A 409 4.91 -12.78 -12.80
CA THR A 409 4.96 -12.04 -14.06
C THR A 409 6.35 -12.21 -14.65
N GLU A 410 6.40 -12.52 -15.93
CA GLU A 410 7.62 -12.57 -16.73
C GLU A 410 7.40 -11.75 -17.99
N SER A 411 8.36 -10.89 -18.33
CA SER A 411 8.32 -10.05 -19.51
C SER A 411 9.45 -10.43 -20.47
N THR A 412 9.22 -10.21 -21.76
CA THR A 412 10.26 -10.34 -22.78
C THR A 412 10.43 -9.00 -23.45
N THR A 413 11.63 -8.45 -23.41
CA THR A 413 11.99 -7.21 -24.09
C THR A 413 12.82 -7.51 -25.31
N TRP A 414 12.44 -6.96 -26.45
CA TRP A 414 13.22 -6.98 -27.66
C TRP A 414 13.63 -5.55 -28.05
N THR A 415 14.88 -5.37 -28.43
CA THR A 415 15.38 -4.10 -28.93
C THR A 415 16.19 -4.37 -30.21
N ALA A 416 15.85 -3.68 -31.30
CA ALA A 416 16.60 -3.76 -32.53
C ALA A 416 18.03 -3.27 -32.33
N THR A 417 19.01 -4.03 -32.83
CA THR A 417 20.39 -3.55 -32.91
C THR A 417 20.56 -2.58 -34.09
N PRO A 418 21.57 -1.68 -34.10
CA PRO A 418 21.82 -0.79 -35.24
C PRO A 418 22.05 -1.50 -36.58
N ALA A 419 22.51 -2.73 -36.57
CA ALA A 419 22.68 -3.56 -37.78
C ALA A 419 21.34 -4.06 -38.32
N GLU A 420 20.41 -4.49 -37.42
CA GLU A 420 19.06 -4.96 -37.76
C GLU A 420 18.16 -3.83 -38.27
N SER A 421 18.28 -2.61 -37.71
CA SER A 421 17.55 -1.45 -38.16
C SER A 421 17.96 -0.99 -39.59
N ARG A 422 19.21 -1.25 -40.01
CA ARG A 422 19.68 -0.96 -41.36
C ARG A 422 19.26 -2.00 -42.41
N ALA A 423 19.03 -3.23 -42.01
CA ALA A 423 18.58 -4.30 -42.92
C ALA A 423 17.08 -4.20 -43.28
N GLY A 424 16.27 -3.58 -42.42
CA GLY A 424 14.82 -3.38 -42.64
C GLY A 424 14.46 -2.21 -43.57
N THR A 425 15.41 -1.35 -43.96
CA THR A 425 15.13 -0.11 -44.73
C THR A 425 15.14 -0.32 -46.26
N THR A 426 15.34 -1.56 -46.76
CA THR A 426 15.37 -1.82 -48.21
C THR A 426 14.10 -2.47 -48.81
N ALA A 427 13.01 -2.56 -48.07
CA ALA A 427 11.73 -3.03 -48.63
C ALA A 427 10.56 -2.25 -47.98
N HIS A 428 10.26 -1.09 -48.52
CA HIS A 428 8.93 -0.48 -48.71
C HIS A 428 9.04 1.04 -48.85
N ALA A 429 9.44 1.48 -50.00
CA ALA A 429 9.08 2.81 -50.49
C ALA A 429 7.75 2.65 -51.26
N THR A 430 6.66 3.01 -50.63
CA THR A 430 5.45 3.63 -51.22
C THR A 430 4.26 3.45 -50.25
N ALA A 431 4.09 4.37 -49.34
CA ALA A 431 2.78 4.82 -48.85
C ALA A 431 2.98 6.19 -48.18
N THR A 432 2.58 7.23 -48.85
CA THR A 432 2.49 8.58 -48.30
C THR A 432 1.38 8.62 -47.27
N PRO A 433 1.62 8.98 -45.99
CA PRO A 433 0.53 9.18 -45.07
C PRO A 433 -0.17 10.51 -45.38
N ALA A 434 -1.48 10.48 -45.41
CA ALA A 434 -2.34 11.66 -45.49
C ALA A 434 -2.14 12.55 -44.25
N PRO A 435 -2.22 13.89 -44.38
CA PRO A 435 -2.03 14.81 -43.26
C PRO A 435 -3.23 14.70 -42.29
N TYR A 436 -2.93 14.56 -40.98
CA TYR A 436 -3.91 14.72 -39.92
C TYR A 436 -4.42 16.16 -39.91
N ALA A 437 -5.71 16.35 -40.16
CA ALA A 437 -6.39 17.61 -39.92
C ALA A 437 -6.64 17.76 -38.41
N LEU A 438 -6.05 18.81 -37.84
CA LEU A 438 -6.43 19.30 -36.51
C LEU A 438 -7.77 20.03 -36.66
N GLU A 439 -8.86 19.42 -36.18
CA GLU A 439 -10.08 20.15 -35.94
C GLU A 439 -9.96 20.95 -34.64
N THR A 440 -9.96 22.26 -34.80
CA THR A 440 -10.14 23.24 -33.73
C THR A 440 -11.63 23.50 -33.54
N THR A 441 -12.18 23.10 -32.38
CA THR A 441 -13.25 23.81 -31.66
C THR A 441 -13.16 23.53 -30.19
#